data_10dcfbc825fdd63c4c72b7110c3ac2d9
#
_entry.id   10dcfbc825fdd63c4c72b7110c3ac2d9
#
_cell.length_a   1.000
_cell.length_b   1.000
_cell.length_c   1.000
_cell.angle_alpha   90.00
_cell.angle_beta   90.00
_cell.angle_gamma   90.00
#
_symmetry.space_group_name_H-M   'P 1'
#
loop_
_entity.id
_entity.type
_entity.pdbx_description
1 polymer ?
#
loop_
_entity_poly.entity_id
_entity_poly.type
_entity_poly.pdbx_seq_one_letter_code
_entity_poly.pdbx_strand_id
1 'polypeptide(L)'
;MLNLAARHIATVAVALFAVTGIAQAAAPAVGQPAPAFKLKDQDGKVHDLADYKGKWVALYFYPKDDTPGCTTQACGFRDNIFAFNKEGAVIVGISVDDVASHKEFAEKHGLPFALLADSDKAVAKRYGV
;
A
#
# COMPACT_ATOMS: atom_id res chain seq x y z
N MET A 1 -16.14 -0.50 79.12
CA MET A 1 -16.97 -0.22 77.93
C MET A 1 -16.04 0.24 76.80
N LEU A 2 -15.60 -0.69 75.96
CA LEU A 2 -14.69 -0.38 74.85
C LEU A 2 -15.50 -0.21 73.56
N ASN A 3 -15.42 0.99 72.98
CA ASN A 3 -16.07 1.30 71.71
C ASN A 3 -15.07 1.04 70.57
N LEU A 4 -15.29 -0.01 69.85
CA LEU A 4 -14.47 -0.36 68.67
C LEU A 4 -15.06 0.31 67.41
N ALA A 5 -14.46 1.41 66.97
CA ALA A 5 -14.82 2.06 65.73
C ALA A 5 -14.18 1.33 64.57
N ALA A 6 -14.99 0.64 63.75
CA ALA A 6 -14.55 -0.01 62.53
C ALA A 6 -14.28 1.06 61.43
N ARG A 7 -13.02 1.21 61.03
CA ARG A 7 -12.61 2.05 59.90
C ARG A 7 -12.76 1.25 58.60
N HIS A 8 -13.74 1.59 57.79
CA HIS A 8 -13.88 1.04 56.44
C HIS A 8 -12.85 1.72 55.50
N ILE A 9 -11.87 0.97 55.07
CA ILE A 9 -10.94 1.39 54.02
C ILE A 9 -11.60 1.06 52.70
N ALA A 10 -12.11 2.07 52.01
CA ALA A 10 -12.62 1.92 50.64
C ALA A 10 -11.44 1.85 49.69
N THR A 11 -11.19 0.65 49.17
CA THR A 11 -10.18 0.43 48.12
C THR A 11 -10.74 0.93 46.78
N VAL A 12 -10.26 2.08 46.31
CA VAL A 12 -10.58 2.58 44.99
C VAL A 12 -9.72 1.82 43.98
N ALA A 13 -10.33 0.89 43.24
CA ALA A 13 -9.69 0.23 42.12
C ALA A 13 -9.63 1.20 40.92
N VAL A 14 -8.46 1.73 40.65
CA VAL A 14 -8.20 2.50 39.41
C VAL A 14 -8.06 1.50 38.26
N ALA A 15 -9.10 1.39 37.43
CA ALA A 15 -9.05 0.63 36.20
C ALA A 15 -8.20 1.40 35.18
N LEU A 16 -6.97 0.91 34.92
CA LEU A 16 -6.15 1.40 33.80
C LEU A 16 -6.79 0.91 32.50
N PHE A 17 -7.50 1.77 31.81
CA PHE A 17 -7.87 1.52 30.41
C PHE A 17 -6.61 1.68 29.54
N ALA A 18 -6.03 0.55 29.13
CA ALA A 18 -5.03 0.54 28.09
C ALA A 18 -5.70 0.94 26.78
N VAL A 19 -5.52 2.18 26.36
CA VAL A 19 -5.87 2.65 25.00
C VAL A 19 -4.89 1.97 24.06
N THR A 20 -5.29 0.85 23.48
CA THR A 20 -4.56 0.26 22.34
C THR A 20 -4.76 1.18 21.15
N GLY A 21 -3.85 2.12 20.98
CA GLY A 21 -3.77 2.93 19.77
C GLY A 21 -3.58 2.00 18.59
N ILE A 22 -4.51 2.01 17.65
CA ILE A 22 -4.35 1.37 16.35
C ILE A 22 -3.23 2.14 15.65
N ALA A 23 -2.02 1.58 15.65
CA ALA A 23 -0.91 2.15 14.90
C ALA A 23 -1.28 2.11 13.42
N GLN A 24 -1.69 3.25 12.88
CA GLN A 24 -1.88 3.41 11.44
C GLN A 24 -0.49 3.26 10.80
N ALA A 25 -0.36 2.36 9.83
CA ALA A 25 0.90 2.21 9.12
C ALA A 25 1.27 3.56 8.49
N ALA A 26 2.40 4.11 8.93
CA ALA A 26 2.92 5.33 8.35
C ALA A 26 3.56 5.02 6.99
N ALA A 27 3.52 6.00 6.06
CA ALA A 27 4.26 5.89 4.81
C ALA A 27 5.74 5.57 5.08
N PRO A 28 6.39 4.75 4.23
CA PRO A 28 7.80 4.42 4.41
C PRO A 28 8.65 5.70 4.39
N ALA A 29 9.55 5.81 5.34
CA ALA A 29 10.45 6.97 5.40
C ALA A 29 11.54 6.85 4.33
N VAL A 30 11.96 8.00 3.81
CA VAL A 30 13.07 8.07 2.85
C VAL A 30 14.34 7.47 3.47
N GLY A 31 15.03 6.63 2.69
CA GLY A 31 16.24 5.92 3.14
C GLY A 31 15.98 4.63 3.93
N GLN A 32 14.72 4.27 4.17
CA GLN A 32 14.35 2.99 4.77
C GLN A 32 13.92 1.98 3.69
N PRO A 33 14.06 0.66 3.97
CA PRO A 33 13.56 -0.36 3.06
C PRO A 33 12.06 -0.20 2.79
N ALA A 34 11.66 -0.27 1.52
CA ALA A 34 10.25 -0.26 1.14
C ALA A 34 9.55 -1.52 1.64
N PRO A 35 8.27 -1.42 2.07
CA PRO A 35 7.49 -2.59 2.46
C PRO A 35 7.40 -3.60 1.32
N ALA A 36 7.68 -4.87 1.63
CA ALA A 36 7.61 -5.95 0.66
C ALA A 36 6.19 -6.15 0.14
N PHE A 37 6.07 -6.52 -1.12
CA PHE A 37 4.81 -6.95 -1.72
C PHE A 37 5.00 -8.18 -2.60
N LYS A 38 3.92 -8.90 -2.80
CA LYS A 38 3.83 -10.01 -3.75
C LYS A 38 2.42 -10.03 -4.33
N LEU A 39 2.26 -9.52 -5.54
CA LEU A 39 0.97 -9.30 -6.19
C LEU A 39 0.98 -9.80 -7.63
N LYS A 40 -0.19 -10.08 -8.17
CA LYS A 40 -0.35 -10.45 -9.59
C LYS A 40 -0.54 -9.21 -10.45
N ASP A 41 0.04 -9.24 -11.65
CA ASP A 41 -0.20 -8.24 -12.68
C ASP A 41 -1.41 -8.58 -13.56
N GLN A 42 -1.64 -7.76 -14.58
CA GLN A 42 -2.71 -7.89 -15.58
C GLN A 42 -2.69 -9.20 -16.38
N ASP A 43 -1.58 -9.90 -16.42
CA ASP A 43 -1.44 -11.20 -17.09
C ASP A 43 -1.43 -12.37 -16.12
N GLY A 44 -1.69 -12.09 -14.82
CA GLY A 44 -1.68 -13.07 -13.75
C GLY A 44 -0.29 -13.50 -13.27
N LYS A 45 0.77 -12.87 -13.78
CA LYS A 45 2.14 -13.10 -13.34
C LYS A 45 2.35 -12.47 -11.97
N VAL A 46 2.98 -13.23 -11.06
CA VAL A 46 3.33 -12.73 -9.73
C VAL A 46 4.58 -11.86 -9.81
N HIS A 47 4.51 -10.68 -9.21
CA HIS A 47 5.63 -9.77 -8.98
C HIS A 47 5.93 -9.69 -7.50
N ASP A 48 7.16 -9.96 -7.12
CA ASP A 48 7.71 -9.76 -5.79
C ASP A 48 8.64 -8.53 -5.83
N LEU A 49 8.56 -7.65 -4.82
CA LEU A 49 9.48 -6.49 -4.77
C LEU A 49 10.95 -6.92 -4.87
N ALA A 50 11.30 -8.09 -4.35
CA ALA A 50 12.65 -8.63 -4.42
C ALA A 50 13.15 -8.89 -5.86
N ASP A 51 12.25 -9.08 -6.83
CA ASP A 51 12.60 -9.29 -8.23
C ASP A 51 13.17 -8.02 -8.91
N TYR A 52 12.98 -6.87 -8.26
CA TYR A 52 13.43 -5.57 -8.75
C TYR A 52 14.77 -5.11 -8.16
N LYS A 53 15.48 -5.98 -7.43
CA LYS A 53 16.81 -5.64 -6.89
C LYS A 53 17.76 -5.15 -7.98
N GLY A 54 18.46 -4.06 -7.68
CA GLY A 54 19.41 -3.42 -8.62
C GLY A 54 18.75 -2.51 -9.67
N LYS A 55 17.44 -2.30 -9.59
CA LYS A 55 16.69 -1.40 -10.47
C LYS A 55 16.04 -0.27 -9.68
N TRP A 56 15.87 0.87 -10.31
CA TRP A 56 14.96 1.89 -9.82
C TRP A 56 13.51 1.46 -10.10
N VAL A 57 12.62 1.65 -9.14
CA VAL A 57 11.20 1.35 -9.29
C VAL A 57 10.40 2.61 -9.05
N ALA A 58 9.73 3.09 -10.10
CA ALA A 58 8.70 4.12 -9.97
C ALA A 58 7.38 3.44 -9.61
N LEU A 59 7.14 3.29 -8.30
CA LEU A 59 5.93 2.69 -7.76
C LEU A 59 4.88 3.77 -7.53
N TYR A 60 3.68 3.61 -8.11
CA TYR A 60 2.58 4.53 -7.87
C TYR A 60 1.30 3.80 -7.50
N PHE A 61 0.54 4.40 -6.59
CA PHE A 61 -0.78 3.92 -6.19
C PHE A 61 -1.86 4.80 -6.82
N TYR A 62 -2.93 4.18 -7.29
CA TYR A 62 -4.05 4.90 -7.88
C TYR A 62 -5.38 4.25 -7.49
N PRO A 63 -6.48 5.02 -7.41
CA PRO A 63 -7.71 4.55 -6.82
C PRO A 63 -8.48 3.55 -7.69
N LYS A 64 -8.48 3.72 -9.04
CA LYS A 64 -9.31 2.88 -9.90
C LYS A 64 -8.90 2.96 -11.37
N ASP A 65 -8.89 1.80 -12.05
CA ASP A 65 -8.72 1.68 -13.48
C ASP A 65 -9.74 2.51 -14.26
N ASP A 66 -9.32 2.98 -15.43
CA ASP A 66 -10.14 3.65 -16.44
C ASP A 66 -10.91 4.90 -15.94
N THR A 67 -10.50 5.51 -14.83
CA THR A 67 -10.99 6.82 -14.41
C THR A 67 -10.15 7.92 -15.08
N PRO A 68 -10.71 9.14 -15.32
CA PRO A 68 -10.03 10.18 -16.10
C PRO A 68 -8.64 10.54 -15.60
N GLY A 69 -8.49 10.77 -14.29
CA GLY A 69 -7.20 11.13 -13.68
C GLY A 69 -6.17 10.00 -13.72
N CYS A 70 -6.61 8.77 -13.40
CA CYS A 70 -5.74 7.59 -13.41
C CYS A 70 -5.30 7.25 -14.84
N THR A 71 -6.19 7.39 -15.81
CA THR A 71 -5.89 7.20 -17.24
C THR A 71 -4.86 8.23 -17.72
N THR A 72 -5.03 9.50 -17.38
CA THR A 72 -4.07 10.57 -17.73
C THR A 72 -2.69 10.27 -17.15
N GLN A 73 -2.63 9.83 -15.89
CA GLN A 73 -1.37 9.47 -15.23
C GLN A 73 -0.70 8.26 -15.90
N ALA A 74 -1.45 7.20 -16.13
CA ALA A 74 -0.94 5.97 -16.76
C ALA A 74 -0.44 6.23 -18.18
N CYS A 75 -1.19 6.99 -18.98
CA CYS A 75 -0.77 7.40 -20.33
C CYS A 75 0.50 8.28 -20.28
N GLY A 76 0.61 9.16 -19.29
CA GLY A 76 1.82 9.96 -19.07
C GLY A 76 3.05 9.09 -18.82
N PHE A 77 2.93 8.04 -18.02
CA PHE A 77 4.01 7.06 -17.82
C PHE A 77 4.33 6.28 -19.10
N ARG A 78 3.30 5.82 -19.82
CA ARG A 78 3.46 5.15 -21.11
C ARG A 78 4.25 6.01 -22.11
N ASP A 79 3.86 7.25 -22.27
CA ASP A 79 4.44 8.17 -23.25
C ASP A 79 5.90 8.51 -22.93
N ASN A 80 6.31 8.37 -21.68
CA ASN A 80 7.67 8.60 -21.21
C ASN A 80 8.46 7.30 -20.93
N ILE A 81 7.96 6.14 -21.32
CA ILE A 81 8.55 4.83 -20.96
C ILE A 81 10.02 4.70 -21.38
N PHE A 82 10.40 5.26 -22.53
CA PHE A 82 11.79 5.21 -22.99
C PHE A 82 12.75 5.99 -22.09
N ALA A 83 12.30 7.12 -21.52
CA ALA A 83 13.12 7.89 -20.59
C ALA A 83 13.36 7.10 -19.29
N PHE A 84 12.33 6.45 -18.75
CA PHE A 84 12.47 5.59 -17.59
C PHE A 84 13.41 4.40 -17.85
N ASN A 85 13.22 3.71 -18.97
CA ASN A 85 14.07 2.57 -19.34
C ASN A 85 15.53 2.96 -19.53
N LYS A 86 15.81 4.14 -20.10
CA LYS A 86 17.17 4.67 -20.28
C LYS A 86 17.89 4.85 -18.94
N GLU A 87 17.17 5.25 -17.90
CA GLU A 87 17.69 5.41 -16.54
C GLU A 87 17.68 4.09 -15.72
N GLY A 88 17.34 2.96 -16.35
CA GLY A 88 17.24 1.66 -15.68
C GLY A 88 16.08 1.59 -14.66
N ALA A 89 15.06 2.42 -14.83
CA ALA A 89 13.89 2.45 -13.99
C ALA A 89 12.73 1.65 -14.61
N VAL A 90 11.97 0.95 -13.75
CA VAL A 90 10.72 0.28 -14.12
C VAL A 90 9.55 0.99 -13.47
N ILE A 91 8.43 1.03 -14.17
CA ILE A 91 7.18 1.60 -13.67
C ILE A 91 6.28 0.46 -13.20
N VAL A 92 5.69 0.60 -12.03
CA VAL A 92 4.76 -0.36 -11.44
C VAL A 92 3.58 0.41 -10.84
N GLY A 93 2.38 0.15 -11.34
CA GLY A 93 1.14 0.69 -10.77
C GLY A 93 0.51 -0.32 -9.82
N ILE A 94 -0.12 0.17 -8.75
CA ILE A 94 -0.89 -0.65 -7.82
C ILE A 94 -2.26 -0.01 -7.60
N SER A 95 -3.33 -0.79 -7.75
CA SER A 95 -4.67 -0.41 -7.33
C SER A 95 -5.42 -1.57 -6.69
N VAL A 96 -6.64 -1.30 -6.23
CA VAL A 96 -7.53 -2.30 -5.63
C VAL A 96 -8.32 -3.11 -6.65
N ASP A 97 -8.20 -2.75 -7.94
CA ASP A 97 -8.85 -3.46 -9.02
C ASP A 97 -8.27 -4.88 -9.16
N ASP A 98 -9.03 -5.77 -9.77
CA ASP A 98 -8.60 -7.14 -10.02
C ASP A 98 -7.77 -7.28 -11.31
N VAL A 99 -7.21 -8.48 -11.50
CA VAL A 99 -6.38 -8.82 -12.67
C VAL A 99 -7.13 -8.58 -13.98
N ALA A 100 -8.43 -8.91 -14.06
CA ALA A 100 -9.21 -8.75 -15.27
C ALA A 100 -9.42 -7.27 -15.63
N SER A 101 -9.74 -6.44 -14.64
CA SER A 101 -9.84 -4.99 -14.81
C SER A 101 -8.52 -4.37 -15.27
N HIS A 102 -7.41 -4.75 -14.65
CA HIS A 102 -6.08 -4.30 -15.06
C HIS A 102 -5.74 -4.71 -16.51
N LYS A 103 -6.15 -5.90 -16.92
CA LYS A 103 -5.94 -6.36 -18.30
C LYS A 103 -6.68 -5.49 -19.30
N GLU A 104 -7.97 -5.25 -19.06
CA GLU A 104 -8.78 -4.38 -19.93
C GLU A 104 -8.20 -2.96 -19.99
N PHE A 105 -7.80 -2.40 -18.85
CA PHE A 105 -7.21 -1.07 -18.77
C PHE A 105 -5.87 -0.99 -19.51
N ALA A 106 -4.98 -1.97 -19.30
CA ALA A 106 -3.69 -2.01 -19.97
C ALA A 106 -3.83 -2.17 -21.49
N GLU A 107 -4.72 -3.05 -21.95
CA GLU A 107 -4.97 -3.26 -23.38
C GLU A 107 -5.59 -2.03 -24.05
N LYS A 108 -6.61 -1.45 -23.42
CA LYS A 108 -7.32 -0.27 -23.93
C LYS A 108 -6.39 0.93 -24.14
N HIS A 109 -5.44 1.13 -23.27
CA HIS A 109 -4.54 2.28 -23.28
C HIS A 109 -3.10 1.95 -23.71
N GLY A 110 -2.80 0.70 -24.07
CA GLY A 110 -1.48 0.26 -24.50
C GLY A 110 -0.40 0.48 -23.44
N LEU A 111 -0.69 0.14 -22.17
CA LEU A 111 0.23 0.34 -21.06
C LEU A 111 1.32 -0.75 -21.03
N PRO A 112 2.62 -0.41 -21.21
CA PRO A 112 3.70 -1.39 -21.34
C PRO A 112 4.37 -1.77 -20.02
N PHE A 113 3.72 -1.57 -18.88
CA PHE A 113 4.25 -1.82 -17.54
C PHE A 113 3.26 -2.59 -16.68
N ALA A 114 3.73 -3.13 -15.54
CA ALA A 114 2.91 -3.92 -14.65
C ALA A 114 1.89 -3.07 -13.87
N LEU A 115 0.65 -3.54 -13.85
CA LEU A 115 -0.42 -3.06 -12.99
C LEU A 115 -0.76 -4.19 -12.01
N LEU A 116 -0.53 -3.96 -10.72
CA LEU A 116 -0.62 -4.99 -9.69
C LEU A 116 -1.93 -4.89 -8.90
N ALA A 117 -2.60 -6.04 -8.75
CA ALA A 117 -3.89 -6.15 -8.08
C ALA A 117 -3.72 -6.29 -6.55
N ASP A 118 -4.02 -5.25 -5.80
CA ASP A 118 -4.04 -5.22 -4.32
C ASP A 118 -5.49 -5.17 -3.81
N SER A 119 -6.30 -6.17 -4.20
CA SER A 119 -7.75 -6.16 -3.98
C SER A 119 -8.18 -6.12 -2.51
N ASP A 120 -7.34 -6.57 -1.60
CA ASP A 120 -7.56 -6.50 -0.13
C ASP A 120 -6.96 -5.25 0.52
N LYS A 121 -6.31 -4.37 -0.26
CA LYS A 121 -5.64 -3.15 0.20
C LYS A 121 -4.48 -3.40 1.19
N ALA A 122 -3.95 -4.61 1.26
CA ALA A 122 -2.94 -4.95 2.25
C ALA A 122 -1.61 -4.25 1.97
N VAL A 123 -1.24 -4.10 0.70
CA VAL A 123 -0.03 -3.38 0.29
C VAL A 123 -0.22 -1.87 0.44
N ALA A 124 -1.33 -1.32 -0.05
CA ALA A 124 -1.67 0.10 0.11
C ALA A 124 -1.58 0.54 1.58
N LYS A 125 -2.17 -0.22 2.50
CA LYS A 125 -2.09 0.04 3.95
C LYS A 125 -0.64 0.05 4.47
N ARG A 126 0.21 -0.87 4.02
CA ARG A 126 1.63 -0.90 4.44
C ARG A 126 2.42 0.30 3.93
N TYR A 127 2.00 0.88 2.82
CA TYR A 127 2.60 2.11 2.26
C TYR A 127 1.94 3.38 2.79
N GLY A 128 0.92 3.28 3.64
CA GLY A 128 0.25 4.43 4.26
C GLY A 128 -0.64 5.21 3.30
N VAL A 129 -1.19 4.55 2.29
CA VAL A 129 -2.08 5.13 1.27
C VAL A 129 -3.42 4.45 1.22
#